data_b7fd2d40927fb3d8767862acaa52851d
#
_entry.id   b7fd2d40927fb3d8767862acaa52851d
#
_cell.length_a   1.000
_cell.length_b   1.000
_cell.length_c   1.000
_cell.angle_alpha   90.00
_cell.angle_beta   90.00
_cell.angle_gamma   90.00
#
_symmetry.space_group_name_H-M   'P 1'
#
loop_
_entity.id
_entity.type
_entity.pdbx_description
1 polymer ?
#
loop_
_entity_poly.entity_id
_entity_poly.type
_entity_poly.pdbx_seq_one_letter_code
_entity_poly.pdbx_strand_id
1 'polypeptide(L)'
;MQLNEKYFQQGKDKNIQTVEQSLMQGENILWQGKPQKKAFVLNNVFKMLPVALLWIAFDVFFIVMLATTADGFPASMIAPICIFFVLHLAPVWIWIYKCVTASKRHKNTDYAFTDKRIIIRQGTIAVDFKSIEYKDVSAVNIRYGVIDRLVKVGDIYITSTGKASVLEDLENPSEISKILQDAISQTKQNVSFTVGAKVIFVKCKYCGCKNKSTDTVCSSCGAPLE
;
A
#
# COMPACT_ATOMS: atom_id res chain seq x y z
N MET A 1 3.31 37.01 -3.34
CA MET A 1 2.46 36.84 -2.14
C MET A 1 1.01 36.47 -2.45
N GLN A 2 0.72 35.92 -3.66
CA GLN A 2 -0.64 35.49 -4.09
C GLN A 2 -0.86 33.96 -4.06
N LEU A 3 0.13 33.17 -3.65
CA LEU A 3 0.04 31.71 -3.59
C LEU A 3 -0.75 31.18 -2.37
N ASN A 4 -0.89 31.99 -1.31
CA ASN A 4 -1.51 31.53 -0.07
C ASN A 4 -3.05 31.56 -0.08
N GLU A 5 -3.69 32.47 -0.80
CA GLU A 5 -5.16 32.57 -0.79
C GLU A 5 -5.85 31.45 -1.58
N LYS A 6 -5.22 30.94 -2.65
CA LYS A 6 -5.77 29.83 -3.45
C LYS A 6 -5.83 28.51 -2.67
N TYR A 7 -4.89 28.27 -1.73
CA TYR A 7 -4.87 27.10 -0.88
C TYR A 7 -5.88 27.19 0.27
N PHE A 8 -6.15 28.41 0.78
CA PHE A 8 -7.13 28.60 1.86
C PHE A 8 -8.60 28.60 1.39
N GLN A 9 -8.87 28.86 0.13
CA GLN A 9 -10.24 28.81 -0.41
C GLN A 9 -10.67 27.41 -0.88
N GLN A 10 -9.74 26.45 -0.99
CA GLN A 10 -10.04 25.04 -1.27
C GLN A 10 -10.41 24.21 -0.03
N GLY A 11 -10.41 24.84 1.14
CA GLY A 11 -10.61 24.19 2.45
C GLY A 11 -12.05 24.07 2.91
N LYS A 12 -12.97 23.54 2.09
CA LYS A 12 -14.00 22.63 2.58
C LYS A 12 -13.53 21.23 2.21
N ASP A 13 -12.92 20.53 3.16
CA ASP A 13 -12.63 19.12 3.07
C ASP A 13 -13.92 18.37 2.67
N LYS A 14 -14.17 18.26 1.37
CA LYS A 14 -15.02 17.21 0.87
C LYS A 14 -14.30 15.93 1.25
N ASN A 15 -14.87 15.15 2.18
CA ASN A 15 -14.37 13.82 2.50
C ASN A 15 -14.01 13.13 1.19
N ILE A 16 -12.70 12.98 0.93
CA ILE A 16 -12.21 12.32 -0.27
C ILE A 16 -12.69 10.87 -0.15
N GLN A 17 -13.63 10.49 -0.99
CA GLN A 17 -14.26 9.17 -0.93
C GLN A 17 -13.80 8.27 -2.07
N THR A 18 -13.27 8.83 -3.15
CA THR A 18 -12.85 8.10 -4.34
C THR A 18 -11.43 8.45 -4.73
N VAL A 19 -10.79 7.57 -5.51
CA VAL A 19 -9.43 7.78 -6.03
C VAL A 19 -9.37 9.03 -6.90
N GLU A 20 -10.39 9.26 -7.74
CA GLU A 20 -10.47 10.38 -8.66
C GLU A 20 -10.46 11.74 -7.92
N GLN A 21 -11.07 11.79 -6.72
CA GLN A 21 -11.08 12.99 -5.88
C GLN A 21 -9.72 13.26 -5.21
N SER A 22 -8.85 12.25 -5.14
CA SER A 22 -7.51 12.37 -4.54
C SER A 22 -6.44 12.80 -5.55
N LEU A 23 -6.77 12.86 -6.85
CA LEU A 23 -5.83 13.24 -7.90
C LEU A 23 -5.40 14.69 -7.78
N MET A 24 -4.13 14.94 -8.07
CA MET A 24 -3.59 16.29 -8.20
C MET A 24 -3.98 16.90 -9.55
N GLN A 25 -3.92 18.23 -9.66
CA GLN A 25 -4.19 18.92 -10.91
C GLN A 25 -3.23 18.45 -12.02
N GLY A 26 -3.77 17.96 -13.13
CA GLY A 26 -3.00 17.42 -14.25
C GLY A 26 -2.38 16.03 -13.98
N GLU A 27 -2.88 15.28 -13.01
CA GLU A 27 -2.50 13.89 -12.74
C GLU A 27 -3.44 12.95 -13.50
N ASN A 28 -2.87 12.02 -14.30
CA ASN A 28 -3.61 11.08 -15.12
C ASN A 28 -3.52 9.66 -14.56
N ILE A 29 -4.64 8.93 -14.58
CA ILE A 29 -4.67 7.53 -14.18
C ILE A 29 -4.18 6.68 -15.35
N LEU A 30 -3.16 5.86 -15.11
CA LEU A 30 -2.64 4.87 -16.06
C LEU A 30 -3.37 3.53 -15.92
N TRP A 31 -3.69 3.16 -14.68
CA TRP A 31 -4.43 1.95 -14.36
C TRP A 31 -5.19 2.14 -13.04
N GLN A 32 -6.39 1.57 -12.98
CA GLN A 32 -7.20 1.52 -11.76
C GLN A 32 -7.87 0.16 -11.64
N GLY A 33 -7.92 -0.38 -10.43
CA GLY A 33 -8.55 -1.68 -10.18
C GLY A 33 -8.92 -1.90 -8.72
N LYS A 34 -9.66 -2.99 -8.52
CA LYS A 34 -10.08 -3.48 -7.19
C LYS A 34 -9.65 -4.92 -7.00
N PRO A 35 -9.51 -5.37 -5.75
CA PRO A 35 -9.35 -6.80 -5.46
C PRO A 35 -10.54 -7.59 -6.04
N GLN A 36 -10.29 -8.84 -6.45
CA GLN A 36 -11.38 -9.74 -6.81
C GLN A 36 -12.18 -10.09 -5.56
N LYS A 37 -13.49 -9.76 -5.56
CA LYS A 37 -14.33 -9.86 -4.35
C LYS A 37 -14.36 -11.26 -3.74
N LYS A 38 -14.46 -12.31 -4.59
CA LYS A 38 -14.49 -13.71 -4.12
C LYS A 38 -13.20 -14.10 -3.42
N ALA A 39 -12.05 -13.80 -4.02
CA ALA A 39 -10.74 -14.06 -3.46
C ALA A 39 -10.54 -13.31 -2.15
N PHE A 40 -10.82 -12.01 -2.15
CA PHE A 40 -10.66 -11.13 -0.99
C PHE A 40 -11.46 -11.59 0.24
N VAL A 41 -12.72 -11.99 0.05
CA VAL A 41 -13.54 -12.52 1.15
C VAL A 41 -13.01 -13.88 1.59
N LEU A 42 -12.68 -14.77 0.65
CA LEU A 42 -12.20 -16.11 0.92
C LEU A 42 -10.88 -16.10 1.69
N ASN A 43 -9.92 -15.28 1.25
CA ASN A 43 -8.64 -15.10 1.94
C ASN A 43 -8.82 -14.59 3.37
N ASN A 44 -9.73 -13.63 3.60
CA ASN A 44 -10.02 -13.15 4.96
C ASN A 44 -10.64 -14.24 5.86
N VAL A 45 -11.46 -15.15 5.32
CA VAL A 45 -12.04 -16.26 6.06
C VAL A 45 -10.96 -17.32 6.36
N PHE A 46 -10.28 -17.82 5.33
CA PHE A 46 -9.39 -18.98 5.47
C PHE A 46 -8.06 -18.67 6.12
N LYS A 47 -7.56 -17.44 6.05
CA LYS A 47 -6.25 -17.05 6.61
C LYS A 47 -6.15 -17.29 8.13
N MET A 48 -7.23 -17.08 8.86
CA MET A 48 -7.27 -17.24 10.32
C MET A 48 -8.12 -18.44 10.77
N LEU A 49 -8.82 -19.11 9.86
CA LEU A 49 -9.66 -20.27 10.17
C LEU A 49 -8.92 -21.37 10.95
N PRO A 50 -7.69 -21.81 10.57
CA PRO A 50 -6.98 -22.85 11.31
C PRO A 50 -6.69 -22.43 12.75
N VAL A 51 -6.32 -21.17 12.97
CA VAL A 51 -6.07 -20.65 14.31
C VAL A 51 -7.37 -20.60 15.13
N ALA A 52 -8.47 -20.13 14.54
CA ALA A 52 -9.76 -20.08 15.21
C ALA A 52 -10.26 -21.49 15.60
N LEU A 53 -10.12 -22.46 14.71
CA LEU A 53 -10.51 -23.86 14.97
C LEU A 53 -9.66 -24.49 16.07
N LEU A 54 -8.35 -24.27 16.06
CA LEU A 54 -7.46 -24.76 17.10
C LEU A 54 -7.85 -24.16 18.47
N TRP A 55 -8.18 -22.88 18.51
CA TRP A 55 -8.56 -22.17 19.73
C TRP A 55 -9.89 -22.69 20.29
N ILE A 56 -10.90 -22.83 19.42
CA ILE A 56 -12.20 -23.41 19.81
C ILE A 56 -12.04 -24.85 20.30
N ALA A 57 -11.22 -25.67 19.62
CA ALA A 57 -10.98 -27.05 20.01
C ALA A 57 -10.34 -27.13 21.42
N PHE A 58 -9.40 -26.23 21.71
CA PHE A 58 -8.80 -26.12 23.03
C PHE A 58 -9.84 -25.79 24.13
N ASP A 59 -10.71 -24.80 23.86
CA ASP A 59 -11.73 -24.39 24.82
C ASP A 59 -12.76 -25.49 25.07
N VAL A 60 -13.20 -26.17 23.98
CA VAL A 60 -14.12 -27.31 24.09
C VAL A 60 -13.49 -28.43 24.91
N PHE A 61 -12.22 -28.79 24.63
CA PHE A 61 -11.48 -29.80 25.41
C PHE A 61 -11.41 -29.42 26.89
N PHE A 62 -11.09 -28.16 27.20
CA PHE A 62 -10.97 -27.68 28.57
C PHE A 62 -12.33 -27.71 29.30
N ILE A 63 -13.41 -27.28 28.64
CA ILE A 63 -14.77 -27.33 29.20
C ILE A 63 -15.19 -28.77 29.48
N VAL A 64 -14.93 -29.70 28.55
CA VAL A 64 -15.26 -31.13 28.75
C VAL A 64 -14.44 -31.70 29.89
N MET A 65 -13.14 -31.43 29.98
CA MET A 65 -12.29 -31.84 31.08
C MET A 65 -12.83 -31.32 32.45
N LEU A 66 -13.20 -30.06 32.45
CA LEU A 66 -13.76 -29.41 33.63
C LEU A 66 -15.07 -30.05 34.08
N ALA A 67 -15.97 -30.34 33.14
CA ALA A 67 -17.27 -30.98 33.40
C ALA A 67 -17.14 -32.43 33.89
N THR A 68 -16.10 -33.15 33.47
CA THR A 68 -15.91 -34.57 33.82
C THR A 68 -15.14 -34.77 35.14
N THR A 69 -14.32 -33.79 35.54
CA THR A 69 -13.45 -33.93 36.74
C THR A 69 -14.01 -33.27 37.99
N ALA A 70 -15.12 -32.50 37.88
CA ALA A 70 -15.62 -31.72 38.99
C ALA A 70 -16.81 -32.39 39.68
N ASP A 71 -16.70 -32.63 41.00
CA ASP A 71 -17.81 -32.95 41.89
C ASP A 71 -18.81 -31.76 42.08
N GLY A 72 -18.90 -30.94 41.08
CA GLY A 72 -19.69 -29.71 41.06
C GLY A 72 -18.87 -28.45 41.33
N PHE A 73 -18.91 -27.47 40.40
CA PHE A 73 -18.31 -26.15 40.62
C PHE A 73 -19.13 -25.35 41.61
N PRO A 74 -18.50 -24.71 42.62
CA PRO A 74 -19.19 -23.75 43.44
C PRO A 74 -19.71 -22.60 42.57
N ALA A 75 -20.95 -22.16 42.76
CA ALA A 75 -21.60 -21.12 41.95
C ALA A 75 -20.75 -19.84 41.84
N SER A 76 -19.92 -19.55 42.85
CA SER A 76 -19.00 -18.41 42.88
C SER A 76 -17.89 -18.47 41.79
N MET A 77 -17.58 -19.67 41.28
CA MET A 77 -16.53 -19.86 40.21
C MET A 77 -17.10 -19.74 38.81
N ILE A 78 -18.40 -19.81 38.62
CA ILE A 78 -19.02 -19.76 37.27
C ILE A 78 -18.72 -18.43 36.59
N ALA A 79 -18.93 -17.30 37.27
CA ALA A 79 -18.72 -15.99 36.68
C ALA A 79 -17.25 -15.73 36.29
N PRO A 80 -16.24 -15.99 37.13
CA PRO A 80 -14.83 -15.89 36.72
C PRO A 80 -14.46 -16.77 35.50
N ILE A 81 -14.99 -17.99 35.47
CA ILE A 81 -14.73 -18.93 34.35
C ILE A 81 -15.36 -18.40 33.06
N CYS A 82 -16.59 -17.91 33.08
CA CYS A 82 -17.23 -17.33 31.89
C CYS A 82 -16.47 -16.10 31.40
N ILE A 83 -16.02 -15.22 32.27
CA ILE A 83 -15.22 -14.04 31.91
C ILE A 83 -13.91 -14.49 31.26
N PHE A 84 -13.24 -15.49 31.83
CA PHE A 84 -12.00 -16.03 31.27
C PHE A 84 -12.22 -16.53 29.84
N PHE A 85 -13.24 -17.34 29.56
CA PHE A 85 -13.51 -17.87 28.22
C PHE A 85 -13.88 -16.78 27.22
N VAL A 86 -14.67 -15.76 27.63
CA VAL A 86 -14.98 -14.62 26.76
C VAL A 86 -13.71 -13.90 26.32
N LEU A 87 -12.77 -13.67 27.23
CA LEU A 87 -11.49 -13.01 26.91
C LEU A 87 -10.55 -13.95 26.14
N HIS A 88 -10.50 -15.24 26.51
CA HIS A 88 -9.67 -16.24 25.87
C HIS A 88 -10.05 -16.45 24.39
N LEU A 89 -11.34 -16.35 24.05
CA LEU A 89 -11.85 -16.43 22.68
C LEU A 89 -11.56 -15.18 21.83
N ALA A 90 -10.75 -14.23 22.30
CA ALA A 90 -10.41 -13.00 21.52
C ALA A 90 -9.94 -13.28 20.09
N PRO A 91 -9.09 -14.29 19.77
CA PRO A 91 -8.70 -14.61 18.40
C PRO A 91 -9.89 -15.01 17.52
N VAL A 92 -10.87 -15.71 18.09
CA VAL A 92 -12.10 -16.11 17.39
C VAL A 92 -12.98 -14.89 17.11
N TRP A 93 -13.14 -13.97 18.08
CA TRP A 93 -13.87 -12.72 17.89
C TRP A 93 -13.25 -11.85 16.82
N ILE A 94 -11.91 -11.75 16.79
CA ILE A 94 -11.19 -11.02 15.74
C ILE A 94 -11.43 -11.66 14.37
N TRP A 95 -11.43 -12.98 14.28
CA TRP A 95 -11.72 -13.72 13.05
C TRP A 95 -13.15 -13.45 12.55
N ILE A 96 -14.16 -13.58 13.43
CA ILE A 96 -15.57 -13.29 13.12
C ILE A 96 -15.71 -11.85 12.62
N TYR A 97 -15.11 -10.88 13.32
CA TYR A 97 -15.12 -9.47 12.91
C TYR A 97 -14.56 -9.28 11.50
N LYS A 98 -13.42 -9.89 11.19
CA LYS A 98 -12.81 -9.84 9.85
C LYS A 98 -13.70 -10.45 8.77
N CYS A 99 -14.38 -11.57 9.07
CA CYS A 99 -15.30 -12.22 8.14
C CYS A 99 -16.51 -11.33 7.85
N VAL A 100 -17.15 -10.79 8.87
CA VAL A 100 -18.35 -9.92 8.75
C VAL A 100 -18.01 -8.61 8.01
N THR A 101 -16.84 -8.04 8.27
CA THR A 101 -16.42 -6.75 7.70
C THR A 101 -15.73 -6.88 6.33
N ALA A 102 -15.38 -8.09 5.88
CA ALA A 102 -14.64 -8.32 4.65
C ALA A 102 -15.29 -7.67 3.42
N SER A 103 -16.61 -7.81 3.26
CA SER A 103 -17.35 -7.19 2.15
C SER A 103 -17.33 -5.66 2.19
N LYS A 104 -17.38 -5.07 3.39
CA LYS A 104 -17.31 -3.61 3.56
C LYS A 104 -15.88 -3.11 3.26
N ARG A 105 -14.86 -3.82 3.75
CA ARG A 105 -13.46 -3.52 3.45
C ARG A 105 -13.19 -3.60 1.95
N HIS A 106 -13.70 -4.63 1.26
CA HIS A 106 -13.59 -4.75 -0.19
C HIS A 106 -14.17 -3.54 -0.94
N LYS A 107 -15.36 -3.05 -0.54
CA LYS A 107 -15.98 -1.86 -1.17
C LYS A 107 -15.12 -0.60 -1.02
N ASN A 108 -14.37 -0.51 0.06
CA ASN A 108 -13.50 0.62 0.37
C ASN A 108 -12.05 0.41 -0.10
N THR A 109 -11.74 -0.66 -0.80
CA THR A 109 -10.40 -0.95 -1.30
C THR A 109 -10.34 -0.70 -2.80
N ASP A 110 -9.52 0.27 -3.18
CA ASP A 110 -9.22 0.64 -4.56
C ASP A 110 -7.72 0.87 -4.72
N TYR A 111 -7.20 0.54 -5.89
CA TYR A 111 -5.82 0.75 -6.27
C TYR A 111 -5.76 1.55 -7.56
N ALA A 112 -4.85 2.51 -7.65
CA ALA A 112 -4.59 3.23 -8.89
C ALA A 112 -3.10 3.52 -9.08
N PHE A 113 -2.65 3.44 -10.31
CA PHE A 113 -1.36 3.93 -10.77
C PHE A 113 -1.61 5.16 -11.63
N THR A 114 -0.95 6.24 -11.28
CA THR A 114 -1.01 7.49 -12.05
C THR A 114 0.31 7.71 -12.78
N ASP A 115 0.43 8.80 -13.49
CA ASP A 115 1.69 9.24 -14.09
C ASP A 115 2.74 9.73 -13.06
N LYS A 116 2.35 9.87 -11.75
CA LYS A 116 3.21 10.43 -10.69
C LYS A 116 3.44 9.50 -9.51
N ARG A 117 2.43 8.69 -9.15
CA ARG A 117 2.44 7.91 -7.90
C ARG A 117 1.48 6.72 -7.94
N ILE A 118 1.62 5.87 -6.93
CA ILE A 118 0.67 4.80 -6.62
C ILE A 118 -0.27 5.30 -5.55
N ILE A 119 -1.57 5.11 -5.74
CA ILE A 119 -2.61 5.46 -4.77
C ILE A 119 -3.27 4.17 -4.31
N ILE A 120 -3.31 3.95 -3.00
CA ILE A 120 -3.96 2.83 -2.34
C ILE A 120 -5.02 3.40 -1.42
N ARG A 121 -6.27 3.13 -1.72
CA ARG A 121 -7.41 3.42 -0.86
C ARG A 121 -7.81 2.14 -0.15
N GLN A 122 -7.94 2.17 1.16
CA GLN A 122 -8.37 1.00 1.94
C GLN A 122 -8.99 1.41 3.27
N GLY A 123 -9.85 0.56 3.81
CA GLY A 123 -10.42 0.78 5.15
C GLY A 123 -11.71 0.04 5.39
N THR A 124 -12.12 -0.02 6.64
CA THR A 124 -13.37 -0.69 7.06
C THR A 124 -14.38 0.30 7.61
N ILE A 125 -13.99 1.12 8.58
CA ILE A 125 -14.78 2.18 9.21
C ILE A 125 -14.25 3.53 8.74
N ALA A 126 -13.00 3.81 8.97
CA ALA A 126 -12.25 4.89 8.36
C ALA A 126 -11.70 4.42 7.01
N VAL A 127 -11.55 5.33 6.07
CA VAL A 127 -10.97 5.09 4.75
C VAL A 127 -9.67 5.86 4.68
N ASP A 128 -8.58 5.12 4.50
CA ASP A 128 -7.24 5.67 4.41
C ASP A 128 -6.79 5.74 2.95
N PHE A 129 -6.14 6.83 2.58
CA PHE A 129 -5.48 7.02 1.31
C PHE A 129 -3.97 7.01 1.51
N LYS A 130 -3.31 6.00 0.96
CA LYS A 130 -1.86 5.90 0.96
C LYS A 130 -1.33 6.24 -0.41
N SER A 131 -0.42 7.21 -0.47
CA SER A 131 0.28 7.62 -1.69
C SER A 131 1.75 7.19 -1.61
N ILE A 132 2.26 6.58 -2.69
CA ILE A 132 3.65 6.14 -2.80
C ILE A 132 4.22 6.71 -4.09
N GLU A 133 5.21 7.57 -4.00
CA GLU A 133 5.89 8.11 -5.18
C GLU A 133 6.79 7.03 -5.82
N TYR A 134 6.89 7.02 -7.13
CA TYR A 134 7.68 6.03 -7.86
C TYR A 134 9.17 6.06 -7.52
N LYS A 135 9.70 7.24 -7.16
CA LYS A 135 11.10 7.39 -6.72
C LYS A 135 11.42 6.59 -5.45
N ASP A 136 10.42 6.41 -4.57
CA ASP A 136 10.55 5.75 -3.29
C ASP A 136 10.35 4.22 -3.38
N VAL A 137 9.92 3.72 -4.54
CA VAL A 137 9.74 2.28 -4.76
C VAL A 137 11.10 1.61 -4.97
N SER A 138 11.44 0.69 -4.07
CA SER A 138 12.68 -0.10 -4.12
C SER A 138 12.50 -1.46 -4.77
N ALA A 139 11.34 -2.11 -4.58
CA ALA A 139 11.06 -3.42 -5.17
C ALA A 139 9.57 -3.62 -5.41
N VAL A 140 9.24 -4.38 -6.46
CA VAL A 140 7.90 -4.86 -6.80
C VAL A 140 7.97 -6.37 -6.96
N ASN A 141 7.24 -7.11 -6.14
CA ASN A 141 7.21 -8.56 -6.15
C ASN A 141 5.78 -9.08 -6.28
N ILE A 142 5.58 -10.17 -6.99
CA ILE A 142 4.29 -10.86 -7.10
C ILE A 142 4.33 -12.09 -6.22
N ARG A 143 3.26 -12.34 -5.47
CA ARG A 143 3.08 -13.54 -4.67
C ARG A 143 1.73 -14.19 -4.99
N TYR A 144 1.74 -15.51 -5.08
CA TYR A 144 0.54 -16.32 -5.24
C TYR A 144 0.39 -17.22 -4.02
N GLY A 145 -0.61 -16.98 -3.21
CA GLY A 145 -1.01 -17.85 -2.10
C GLY A 145 -1.68 -19.14 -2.59
N VAL A 146 -2.01 -20.02 -1.65
CA VAL A 146 -2.69 -21.30 -1.99
C VAL A 146 -4.09 -21.03 -2.54
N ILE A 147 -4.84 -20.14 -1.90
CA ILE A 147 -6.19 -19.76 -2.32
C ILE A 147 -6.13 -18.98 -3.63
N ASP A 148 -5.14 -18.08 -3.78
CA ASP A 148 -4.97 -17.23 -4.96
C ASP A 148 -4.82 -18.07 -6.24
N ARG A 149 -4.11 -19.20 -6.15
CA ARG A 149 -3.96 -20.14 -7.27
C ARG A 149 -5.28 -20.80 -7.68
N LEU A 150 -6.17 -21.08 -6.70
CA LEU A 150 -7.50 -21.67 -6.97
C LEU A 150 -8.43 -20.68 -7.65
N VAL A 151 -8.37 -19.41 -7.30
CA VAL A 151 -9.23 -18.35 -7.84
C VAL A 151 -8.54 -17.49 -8.92
N LYS A 152 -7.30 -17.83 -9.31
CA LYS A 152 -6.51 -17.19 -10.38
C LYS A 152 -6.25 -15.70 -10.13
N VAL A 153 -5.91 -15.34 -8.91
CA VAL A 153 -5.49 -14.00 -8.51
C VAL A 153 -4.08 -14.04 -7.93
N GLY A 154 -3.56 -12.90 -7.55
CA GLY A 154 -2.30 -12.79 -6.80
C GLY A 154 -2.11 -11.41 -6.20
N ASP A 155 -1.15 -11.33 -5.30
CA ASP A 155 -0.81 -10.12 -4.56
C ASP A 155 0.42 -9.45 -5.17
N ILE A 156 0.39 -8.13 -5.27
CA ILE A 156 1.57 -7.33 -5.65
C ILE A 156 2.11 -6.63 -4.40
N TYR A 157 3.33 -6.98 -4.02
CA TYR A 157 4.05 -6.38 -2.90
C TYR A 157 4.94 -5.24 -3.40
N ILE A 158 4.68 -4.04 -2.91
CA ILE A 158 5.45 -2.83 -3.23
C ILE A 158 6.23 -2.44 -1.99
N THR A 159 7.56 -2.51 -2.07
CA THR A 159 8.44 -2.08 -0.99
C THR A 159 8.87 -0.65 -1.24
N SER A 160 8.61 0.25 -0.30
CA SER A 160 9.03 1.65 -0.36
C SER A 160 9.55 2.10 1.02
N THR A 161 10.72 2.75 1.07
CA THR A 161 11.33 3.31 2.29
C THR A 161 11.18 2.44 3.54
N GLY A 162 11.43 1.11 3.39
CA GLY A 162 11.40 0.14 4.49
C GLY A 162 10.00 -0.38 4.88
N LYS A 163 8.93 0.08 4.26
CA LYS A 163 7.56 -0.43 4.48
C LYS A 163 7.03 -1.11 3.24
N ALA A 164 6.48 -2.31 3.41
CA ALA A 164 5.77 -3.00 2.35
C ALA A 164 4.30 -2.55 2.30
N SER A 165 3.79 -2.35 1.09
CA SER A 165 2.37 -2.19 0.80
C SER A 165 1.95 -3.32 -0.11
N VAL A 166 0.75 -3.85 0.10
CA VAL A 166 0.25 -4.99 -0.65
C VAL A 166 -1.01 -4.59 -1.40
N LEU A 167 -1.03 -4.88 -2.69
CA LEU A 167 -2.23 -4.84 -3.51
C LEU A 167 -2.76 -6.27 -3.53
N GLU A 168 -3.83 -6.51 -2.76
CA GLU A 168 -4.36 -7.85 -2.48
C GLU A 168 -5.26 -8.34 -3.61
N ASP A 169 -5.21 -9.63 -3.90
CA ASP A 169 -6.20 -10.39 -4.70
C ASP A 169 -6.49 -9.80 -6.10
N LEU A 170 -5.48 -9.40 -6.83
CA LEU A 170 -5.61 -8.84 -8.17
C LEU A 170 -5.71 -9.94 -9.24
N GLU A 171 -6.61 -9.76 -10.21
CA GLU A 171 -6.65 -10.55 -11.44
C GLU A 171 -5.47 -10.16 -12.34
N ASN A 172 -4.82 -11.13 -12.98
CA ASN A 172 -3.68 -10.91 -13.86
C ASN A 172 -2.55 -10.04 -13.25
N PRO A 173 -2.06 -10.37 -12.03
CA PRO A 173 -1.07 -9.53 -11.33
C PRO A 173 0.23 -9.34 -12.11
N SER A 174 0.58 -10.28 -13.01
CA SER A 174 1.76 -10.15 -13.86
C SER A 174 1.66 -9.00 -14.87
N GLU A 175 0.49 -8.81 -15.45
CA GLU A 175 0.22 -7.72 -16.40
C GLU A 175 0.18 -6.37 -15.68
N ILE A 176 -0.53 -6.32 -14.55
CA ILE A 176 -0.60 -5.12 -13.71
C ILE A 176 0.79 -4.72 -13.21
N SER A 177 1.61 -5.71 -12.81
CA SER A 177 3.00 -5.46 -12.39
C SER A 177 3.87 -4.88 -13.51
N LYS A 178 3.66 -5.29 -14.78
CA LYS A 178 4.37 -4.70 -15.92
C LYS A 178 4.01 -3.22 -16.08
N ILE A 179 2.71 -2.88 -16.07
CA ILE A 179 2.25 -1.48 -16.14
C ILE A 179 2.92 -0.65 -15.04
N LEU A 180 2.96 -1.19 -13.81
CA LEU A 180 3.60 -0.52 -12.68
C LEU A 180 5.10 -0.33 -12.88
N GLN A 181 5.82 -1.36 -13.35
CA GLN A 181 7.26 -1.31 -13.60
C GLN A 181 7.60 -0.34 -14.72
N ASP A 182 6.77 -0.27 -15.76
CA ASP A 182 6.94 0.69 -16.86
C ASP A 182 6.78 2.13 -16.37
N ALA A 183 5.76 2.41 -15.54
CA ALA A 183 5.57 3.72 -14.93
C ALA A 183 6.74 4.13 -14.01
N ILE A 184 7.26 3.19 -13.19
CA ILE A 184 8.43 3.42 -12.36
C ILE A 184 9.67 3.72 -13.20
N SER A 185 9.91 2.94 -14.26
CA SER A 185 11.10 3.09 -15.12
C SER A 185 11.08 4.42 -15.87
N GLN A 186 9.94 4.82 -16.42
CA GLN A 186 9.78 6.13 -17.09
C GLN A 186 10.07 7.29 -16.13
N THR A 187 9.56 7.24 -14.91
CA THR A 187 9.81 8.28 -13.91
C THR A 187 11.29 8.34 -13.53
N LYS A 188 11.94 7.19 -13.31
CA LYS A 188 13.38 7.14 -12.96
C LYS A 188 14.26 7.62 -14.11
N GLN A 189 13.92 7.33 -15.35
CA GLN A 189 14.64 7.83 -16.52
C GLN A 189 14.52 9.35 -16.66
N ASN A 190 13.31 9.91 -16.51
CA ASN A 190 13.09 11.35 -16.55
C ASN A 190 13.86 12.10 -15.46
N VAL A 191 13.95 11.54 -14.24
CA VAL A 191 14.77 12.10 -13.16
C VAL A 191 16.25 12.01 -13.51
N SER A 192 16.72 10.93 -14.15
CA SER A 192 18.09 10.74 -14.57
C SER A 192 18.50 11.75 -15.66
N PHE A 193 17.58 12.08 -16.58
CA PHE A 193 17.82 13.11 -17.61
C PHE A 193 17.90 14.52 -17.00
N THR A 194 17.13 14.82 -15.96
CA THR A 194 17.15 16.15 -15.28
C THR A 194 18.36 16.31 -14.36
N VAL A 195 18.85 15.24 -13.73
CA VAL A 195 20.04 15.28 -12.87
C VAL A 195 21.34 15.11 -13.68
N GLY A 196 21.24 14.47 -14.84
CA GLY A 196 22.33 14.26 -15.80
C GLY A 196 22.36 15.30 -16.91
N ALA A 197 22.01 16.57 -16.64
CA ALA A 197 22.35 17.65 -17.57
C ALA A 197 23.87 17.57 -17.83
N LYS A 198 24.23 16.96 -18.96
CA LYS A 198 25.59 16.75 -19.40
C LYS A 198 26.25 18.11 -19.38
N VAL A 199 27.08 18.36 -18.36
CA VAL A 199 27.84 19.62 -18.30
C VAL A 199 28.74 19.59 -19.51
N ILE A 200 28.31 20.27 -20.57
CA ILE A 200 29.10 20.40 -21.81
C ILE A 200 30.22 21.38 -21.44
N PHE A 201 31.45 20.93 -21.61
CA PHE A 201 32.62 21.77 -21.40
C PHE A 201 33.07 22.34 -22.77
N VAL A 202 33.30 23.64 -22.81
CA VAL A 202 33.91 24.33 -23.95
C VAL A 202 35.36 24.71 -23.59
N LYS A 203 36.26 24.64 -24.55
CA LYS A 203 37.66 25.09 -24.38
C LYS A 203 37.72 26.57 -24.71
N CYS A 204 38.31 27.36 -23.83
CA CYS A 204 38.61 28.73 -24.12
C CYS A 204 39.60 28.84 -25.30
N LYS A 205 39.29 29.65 -26.29
CA LYS A 205 40.14 29.86 -27.49
C LYS A 205 41.46 30.55 -27.17
N TYR A 206 41.54 31.26 -26.04
CA TYR A 206 42.71 32.07 -25.65
C TYR A 206 43.68 31.31 -24.74
N CYS A 207 43.20 30.58 -23.74
CA CYS A 207 44.06 29.89 -22.76
C CYS A 207 43.92 28.38 -22.75
N GLY A 208 42.96 27.81 -23.52
CA GLY A 208 42.74 26.36 -23.59
C GLY A 208 42.05 25.74 -22.39
N CYS A 209 41.71 26.51 -21.33
CA CYS A 209 41.05 25.99 -20.14
C CYS A 209 39.61 25.52 -20.45
N LYS A 210 39.19 24.44 -19.80
CA LYS A 210 37.81 23.92 -19.86
C LYS A 210 36.88 24.72 -18.96
N ASN A 211 35.82 25.27 -19.53
CA ASN A 211 34.77 26.00 -18.86
C ASN A 211 33.42 25.30 -19.13
N LYS A 212 32.41 25.55 -18.30
CA LYS A 212 31.06 25.05 -18.60
C LYS A 212 30.49 25.83 -19.78
N SER A 213 29.71 25.16 -20.63
CA SER A 213 29.06 25.84 -21.78
C SER A 213 28.06 26.92 -21.39
N THR A 214 27.70 27.00 -20.11
CA THR A 214 26.85 28.03 -19.51
C THR A 214 27.62 29.28 -19.07
N ASP A 215 28.95 29.22 -19.04
CA ASP A 215 29.79 30.32 -18.57
C ASP A 215 29.96 31.31 -19.75
N THR A 216 29.80 32.57 -19.48
CA THR A 216 29.98 33.66 -20.49
C THR A 216 31.40 34.17 -20.54
N VAL A 217 32.18 33.90 -19.51
CA VAL A 217 33.60 34.30 -19.43
C VAL A 217 34.47 33.15 -18.91
N CYS A 218 35.70 33.07 -19.40
CA CYS A 218 36.64 32.04 -18.99
C CYS A 218 37.05 32.23 -17.51
N SER A 219 36.90 31.17 -16.69
CA SER A 219 37.26 31.16 -15.28
C SER A 219 38.75 31.35 -15.01
N SER A 220 39.62 31.11 -16.01
CA SER A 220 41.06 31.19 -15.88
C SER A 220 41.64 32.51 -16.39
N CYS A 221 41.23 33.02 -17.56
CA CYS A 221 41.84 34.21 -18.18
C CYS A 221 40.86 35.37 -18.35
N GLY A 222 39.58 35.22 -17.95
CA GLY A 222 38.55 36.27 -18.04
C GLY A 222 38.07 36.61 -19.47
N ALA A 223 38.58 35.89 -20.51
CA ALA A 223 38.13 36.13 -21.88
C ALA A 223 36.68 35.68 -22.13
N PRO A 224 35.92 36.35 -22.99
CA PRO A 224 34.55 35.92 -23.34
C PRO A 224 34.58 34.54 -24.02
N LEU A 225 33.62 33.72 -23.64
CA LEU A 225 33.37 32.39 -24.23
C LEU A 225 32.20 32.53 -25.20
N GLU A 226 32.46 32.38 -26.47
CA GLU A 226 31.47 32.31 -27.57
C GLU A 226 31.10 30.84 -27.87
#